data_4edbdb21140834b846aad513b8728bf4
#
_entry.id   4edbdb21140834b846aad513b8728bf4
#
_cell.length_a   1.000
_cell.length_b   1.000
_cell.length_c   1.000
_cell.angle_alpha   90.00
_cell.angle_beta   90.00
_cell.angle_gamma   90.00
#
_symmetry.space_group_name_H-M   'P 1'
#
loop_
_entity.id
_entity.type
_entity.pdbx_description
1 polymer ?
#
loop_
_entity_poly.entity_id
_entity_poly.type
_entity_poly.pdbx_seq_one_letter_code
_entity_poly.pdbx_strand_id
1 'polypeptide(L)'
;MLLDIIKNRGSVRAYSNKKIEDDILNEILEAGRLAPSWMNVQPWHFIAVSDSETKKLLSELAAGQKHVANAPYVIVVLGDFNAWEKPVFGKVLKETKGIDDAGVDYITSTPSLYPKLQGESILVARTVEQCTYSMAFMMLQAKSLGIDSCVIGAFGNELTNFNQEIYKKAKEILNIPDNNYITGMLTLGYPENDSIRHHKIRKNFSDVVSKEKY
;
A
#
# COMPACT_ATOMS: atom_id res chain seq x y z
N MET A 1 -3.33 23.10 5.82
CA MET A 1 -2.13 22.85 4.97
C MET A 1 -1.72 21.36 5.04
N LEU A 2 -0.92 20.85 4.10
CA LEU A 2 -0.52 19.44 4.08
C LEU A 2 0.14 18.96 5.41
N LEU A 3 1.00 19.79 6.00
CA LEU A 3 1.66 19.47 7.27
C LEU A 3 0.65 19.24 8.41
N ASP A 4 -0.48 19.94 8.42
CA ASP A 4 -1.51 19.75 9.45
C ASP A 4 -2.23 18.40 9.26
N ILE A 5 -2.47 18.00 8.01
CA ILE A 5 -2.99 16.66 7.68
C ILE A 5 -2.03 15.59 8.21
N ILE A 6 -0.72 15.72 7.94
CA ILE A 6 0.31 14.80 8.41
C ILE A 6 0.35 14.74 9.95
N LYS A 7 0.28 15.89 10.62
CA LYS A 7 0.27 15.97 12.09
C LYS A 7 -0.99 15.33 12.69
N ASN A 8 -2.15 15.54 12.06
CA ASN A 8 -3.44 15.08 12.55
C ASN A 8 -3.81 13.66 12.15
N ARG A 9 -3.13 13.07 11.13
CA ARG A 9 -3.32 11.67 10.76
C ARG A 9 -2.87 10.75 11.91
N GLY A 10 -3.66 9.75 12.22
CA GLY A 10 -3.33 8.69 13.20
C GLY A 10 -3.82 7.33 12.73
N SER A 11 -3.39 6.26 13.40
CA SER A 11 -3.95 4.92 13.20
C SER A 11 -5.21 4.80 14.05
N VAL A 12 -6.37 4.86 13.41
CA VAL A 12 -7.68 4.72 14.04
C VAL A 12 -8.16 3.28 13.89
N ARG A 13 -8.71 2.72 14.97
CA ARG A 13 -9.12 1.31 15.05
C ARG A 13 -10.57 1.13 15.53
N ALA A 14 -11.32 2.23 15.65
CA ALA A 14 -12.76 2.23 15.93
C ALA A 14 -13.44 3.16 14.93
N TYR A 15 -14.37 2.60 14.19
CA TYR A 15 -15.06 3.28 13.11
C TYR A 15 -16.56 3.32 13.38
N SER A 16 -17.19 4.43 13.03
CA SER A 16 -18.63 4.56 13.03
C SER A 16 -19.26 3.76 11.87
N ASN A 17 -20.57 3.52 11.96
CA ASN A 17 -21.31 2.85 10.88
C ASN A 17 -21.58 3.74 9.66
N LYS A 18 -21.05 4.98 9.64
CA LYS A 18 -21.21 5.88 8.52
C LYS A 18 -20.48 5.32 7.28
N LYS A 19 -21.23 5.19 6.19
CA LYS A 19 -20.67 4.74 4.91
C LYS A 19 -19.71 5.78 4.34
N ILE A 20 -18.72 5.32 3.61
CA ILE A 20 -17.88 6.15 2.75
C ILE A 20 -18.57 6.16 1.38
N GLU A 21 -18.86 7.34 0.87
CA GLU A 21 -19.44 7.50 -0.47
C GLU A 21 -18.40 7.10 -1.54
N ASP A 22 -18.89 6.58 -2.67
CA ASP A 22 -18.02 6.05 -3.73
C ASP A 22 -17.07 7.11 -4.29
N ASP A 23 -17.52 8.36 -4.42
CA ASP A 23 -16.68 9.46 -4.87
C ASP A 23 -15.49 9.72 -3.93
N ILE A 24 -15.75 9.69 -2.60
CA ILE A 24 -14.72 9.82 -1.58
C ILE A 24 -13.74 8.64 -1.64
N LEU A 25 -14.24 7.43 -1.79
CA LEU A 25 -13.40 6.24 -1.93
C LEU A 25 -12.52 6.34 -3.17
N ASN A 26 -13.10 6.75 -4.30
CA ASN A 26 -12.38 6.92 -5.56
C ASN A 26 -11.29 7.97 -5.47
N GLU A 27 -11.52 9.11 -4.79
CA GLU A 27 -10.48 10.11 -4.56
C GLU A 27 -9.31 9.56 -3.73
N ILE A 28 -9.59 8.71 -2.73
CA ILE A 28 -8.56 8.07 -1.92
C ILE A 28 -7.74 7.10 -2.76
N LEU A 29 -8.39 6.26 -3.57
CA LEU A 29 -7.73 5.31 -4.45
C LEU A 29 -6.91 6.01 -5.54
N GLU A 30 -7.44 7.12 -6.08
CA GLU A 30 -6.74 7.96 -7.07
C GLU A 30 -5.45 8.54 -6.51
N ALA A 31 -5.46 9.00 -5.25
CA ALA A 31 -4.24 9.45 -4.59
C ALA A 31 -3.18 8.35 -4.53
N GLY A 32 -3.58 7.09 -4.25
CA GLY A 32 -2.69 5.94 -4.29
C GLY A 32 -2.14 5.67 -5.70
N ARG A 33 -3.00 5.77 -6.72
CA ARG A 33 -2.61 5.60 -8.12
C ARG A 33 -1.60 6.66 -8.60
N LEU A 34 -1.71 7.88 -8.10
CA LEU A 34 -0.84 9.01 -8.44
C LEU A 34 0.47 9.05 -7.64
N ALA A 35 0.73 8.09 -6.76
CA ALA A 35 1.96 8.03 -6.01
C ALA A 35 3.19 7.88 -6.94
N PRO A 36 4.36 8.41 -6.56
CA PRO A 36 5.58 8.19 -7.32
C PRO A 36 6.04 6.74 -7.24
N SER A 37 6.73 6.28 -8.28
CA SER A 37 7.37 4.98 -8.27
C SER A 37 8.68 4.97 -9.05
N TRP A 38 9.51 3.95 -8.82
CA TRP A 38 10.77 3.74 -9.52
C TRP A 38 10.56 3.78 -11.05
N MET A 39 11.16 4.75 -11.71
CA MET A 39 11.02 4.95 -13.17
C MET A 39 9.56 4.82 -13.67
N ASN A 40 8.59 5.19 -12.84
CA ASN A 40 7.16 5.11 -13.10
C ASN A 40 6.63 3.67 -13.31
N VAL A 41 7.24 2.66 -12.71
CA VAL A 41 6.86 1.24 -12.87
C VAL A 41 5.47 0.92 -12.33
N GLN A 42 4.99 1.65 -11.30
CA GLN A 42 3.65 1.52 -10.72
C GLN A 42 3.25 0.06 -10.40
N PRO A 43 4.03 -0.67 -9.59
CA PRO A 43 3.86 -2.11 -9.38
C PRO A 43 2.82 -2.37 -8.29
N TRP A 44 1.64 -1.78 -8.41
CA TRP A 44 0.56 -1.93 -7.43
C TRP A 44 -0.78 -2.18 -8.08
N HIS A 45 -1.62 -2.90 -7.34
CA HIS A 45 -3.04 -3.02 -7.61
C HIS A 45 -3.79 -2.89 -6.28
N PHE A 46 -4.98 -2.30 -6.30
CA PHE A 46 -5.78 -2.06 -5.10
C PHE A 46 -7.12 -2.78 -5.23
N ILE A 47 -7.49 -3.52 -4.17
CA ILE A 47 -8.81 -4.12 -4.04
C ILE A 47 -9.52 -3.44 -2.87
N ALA A 48 -10.63 -2.76 -3.13
CA ALA A 48 -11.47 -2.15 -2.11
C ALA A 48 -12.52 -3.17 -1.64
N VAL A 49 -12.41 -3.63 -0.40
CA VAL A 49 -13.28 -4.66 0.17
C VAL A 49 -14.23 -4.03 1.16
N SER A 50 -15.54 -4.14 0.89
CA SER A 50 -16.63 -3.76 1.80
C SER A 50 -17.45 -4.96 2.30
N ASP A 51 -17.36 -6.10 1.62
CA ASP A 51 -18.07 -7.32 1.98
C ASP A 51 -17.68 -7.82 3.38
N SER A 52 -18.68 -8.10 4.21
CA SER A 52 -18.47 -8.43 5.63
C SER A 52 -17.74 -9.76 5.84
N GLU A 53 -18.03 -10.77 5.01
CA GLU A 53 -17.41 -12.09 5.17
C GLU A 53 -15.95 -12.06 4.71
N THR A 54 -15.68 -11.37 3.61
CA THR A 54 -14.30 -11.14 3.14
C THR A 54 -13.49 -10.34 4.17
N LYS A 55 -14.06 -9.29 4.78
CA LYS A 55 -13.37 -8.53 5.84
C LYS A 55 -13.12 -9.35 7.10
N LYS A 56 -14.01 -10.29 7.46
CA LYS A 56 -13.76 -11.24 8.56
C LYS A 56 -12.54 -12.11 8.25
N LEU A 57 -12.48 -12.68 7.04
CA LEU A 57 -11.33 -13.47 6.59
C LEU A 57 -10.03 -12.65 6.63
N LEU A 58 -10.06 -11.40 6.15
CA LEU A 58 -8.90 -10.50 6.23
C LEU A 58 -8.52 -10.15 7.68
N SER A 59 -9.50 -10.08 8.59
CA SER A 59 -9.23 -9.92 10.02
C SER A 59 -8.52 -11.15 10.62
N GLU A 60 -8.96 -12.35 10.27
CA GLU A 60 -8.29 -13.61 10.67
C GLU A 60 -6.86 -13.65 10.12
N LEU A 61 -6.67 -13.31 8.85
CA LEU A 61 -5.36 -13.17 8.22
C LEU A 61 -4.46 -12.20 8.99
N ALA A 62 -5.04 -11.12 9.51
CA ALA A 62 -4.38 -10.09 10.30
C ALA A 62 -4.35 -10.41 11.81
N ALA A 63 -4.20 -11.67 12.20
CA ALA A 63 -4.11 -12.11 13.58
C ALA A 63 -5.35 -11.74 14.45
N GLY A 64 -6.54 -11.74 13.88
CA GLY A 64 -7.78 -11.45 14.57
C GLY A 64 -8.01 -9.97 14.91
N GLN A 65 -7.36 -9.05 14.21
CA GLN A 65 -7.51 -7.62 14.43
C GLN A 65 -8.93 -7.16 14.08
N LYS A 66 -9.80 -7.04 15.09
CA LYS A 66 -11.25 -6.75 14.95
C LYS A 66 -11.56 -5.51 14.12
N HIS A 67 -10.71 -4.49 14.16
CA HIS A 67 -10.92 -3.26 13.39
C HIS A 67 -10.80 -3.48 11.86
N VAL A 68 -10.20 -4.57 11.41
CA VAL A 68 -10.21 -4.97 10.00
C VAL A 68 -11.61 -5.44 9.59
N ALA A 69 -12.23 -6.32 10.39
CA ALA A 69 -13.60 -6.78 10.13
C ALA A 69 -14.63 -5.65 10.24
N ASN A 70 -14.41 -4.69 11.15
CA ASN A 70 -15.38 -3.64 11.48
C ASN A 70 -15.22 -2.37 10.62
N ALA A 71 -14.14 -2.21 9.88
CA ALA A 71 -13.95 -1.04 9.02
C ALA A 71 -15.01 -0.99 7.90
N PRO A 72 -15.52 0.19 7.51
CA PRO A 72 -16.34 0.34 6.31
C PRO A 72 -15.67 -0.25 5.06
N TYR A 73 -14.39 0.06 4.85
CA TYR A 73 -13.57 -0.52 3.78
C TYR A 73 -12.23 -1.02 4.29
N VAL A 74 -11.75 -2.09 3.65
CA VAL A 74 -10.35 -2.55 3.71
C VAL A 74 -9.79 -2.47 2.31
N ILE A 75 -8.76 -1.66 2.10
CA ILE A 75 -8.01 -1.64 0.85
C ILE A 75 -6.89 -2.66 0.97
N VAL A 76 -6.95 -3.70 0.16
CA VAL A 76 -5.88 -4.68 0.02
C VAL A 76 -4.93 -4.15 -1.05
N VAL A 77 -3.67 -3.92 -0.66
CA VAL A 77 -2.64 -3.39 -1.56
C VAL A 77 -1.77 -4.55 -2.04
N LEU A 78 -1.81 -4.78 -3.32
CA LEU A 78 -1.05 -5.83 -3.98
C LEU A 78 0.20 -5.26 -4.62
N GLY A 79 1.31 -5.98 -4.49
CA GLY A 79 2.50 -5.78 -5.31
C GLY A 79 2.40 -6.65 -6.56
N ASP A 80 2.39 -6.03 -7.73
CA ASP A 80 2.36 -6.70 -9.03
C ASP A 80 3.80 -6.88 -9.57
N PHE A 81 4.27 -8.12 -9.54
CA PHE A 81 5.62 -8.44 -10.03
C PHE A 81 5.72 -8.46 -11.55
N ASN A 82 4.58 -8.57 -12.29
CA ASN A 82 4.58 -8.42 -13.75
C ASN A 82 4.99 -7.02 -14.22
N ALA A 83 4.73 -6.00 -13.40
CA ALA A 83 5.12 -4.63 -13.71
C ALA A 83 6.64 -4.50 -13.98
N TRP A 84 7.44 -5.38 -13.39
CA TRP A 84 8.89 -5.43 -13.56
C TRP A 84 9.35 -6.29 -14.76
N GLU A 85 8.43 -7.00 -15.43
CA GLU A 85 8.80 -7.76 -16.61
C GLU A 85 9.22 -6.83 -17.75
N LYS A 86 10.29 -7.19 -18.48
CA LYS A 86 10.86 -6.33 -19.52
C LYS A 86 9.84 -5.81 -20.55
N PRO A 87 8.88 -6.64 -21.05
CA PRO A 87 7.87 -6.13 -21.97
C PRO A 87 6.96 -5.06 -21.35
N VAL A 88 6.56 -5.23 -20.08
CA VAL A 88 5.67 -4.30 -19.37
C VAL A 88 6.45 -3.04 -18.97
N PHE A 89 7.56 -3.21 -18.29
CA PHE A 89 8.41 -2.10 -17.85
C PHE A 89 8.96 -1.29 -19.02
N GLY A 90 9.40 -1.97 -20.09
CA GLY A 90 9.90 -1.32 -21.31
C GLY A 90 8.83 -0.44 -21.98
N LYS A 91 7.56 -0.89 -22.01
CA LYS A 91 6.45 -0.05 -22.50
C LYS A 91 6.31 1.22 -21.66
N VAL A 92 6.33 1.11 -20.33
CA VAL A 92 6.26 2.26 -19.42
C VAL A 92 7.42 3.22 -19.65
N LEU A 93 8.65 2.71 -19.81
CA LEU A 93 9.84 3.53 -20.08
C LEU A 93 9.71 4.32 -21.39
N LYS A 94 9.23 3.68 -22.47
CA LYS A 94 8.99 4.32 -23.75
C LYS A 94 7.95 5.44 -23.65
N GLU A 95 6.80 5.13 -23.05
CA GLU A 95 5.67 6.07 -22.96
C GLU A 95 5.96 7.27 -22.05
N THR A 96 6.68 7.07 -20.95
CA THR A 96 6.89 8.12 -19.95
C THR A 96 8.18 8.91 -20.13
N LYS A 97 9.21 8.31 -20.72
CA LYS A 97 10.54 8.91 -20.85
C LYS A 97 11.00 9.10 -22.29
N GLY A 98 10.21 8.61 -23.27
CA GLY A 98 10.60 8.65 -24.70
C GLY A 98 11.84 7.81 -25.01
N ILE A 99 12.12 6.78 -24.21
CA ILE A 99 13.29 5.91 -24.38
C ILE A 99 13.00 4.94 -25.53
N ASP A 100 13.97 4.72 -26.41
CA ASP A 100 13.91 3.74 -27.49
C ASP A 100 14.22 2.31 -27.02
N ASP A 101 14.22 1.35 -27.95
CA ASP A 101 14.50 -0.06 -27.63
C ASP A 101 15.92 -0.27 -27.07
N ALA A 102 16.91 0.44 -27.58
CA ALA A 102 18.28 0.37 -27.09
C ALA A 102 18.41 0.89 -25.66
N GLY A 103 17.68 1.96 -25.33
CA GLY A 103 17.60 2.49 -23.97
C GLY A 103 16.88 1.55 -23.01
N VAL A 104 15.80 0.88 -23.44
CA VAL A 104 15.13 -0.16 -22.64
C VAL A 104 16.09 -1.32 -22.39
N ASP A 105 16.82 -1.78 -23.42
CA ASP A 105 17.80 -2.86 -23.29
C ASP A 105 18.93 -2.50 -22.32
N TYR A 106 19.44 -1.29 -22.39
CA TYR A 106 20.45 -0.78 -21.46
C TYR A 106 19.93 -0.80 -20.02
N ILE A 107 18.75 -0.25 -19.75
CA ILE A 107 18.17 -0.20 -18.39
C ILE A 107 17.94 -1.61 -17.88
N THR A 108 17.34 -2.50 -18.67
CA THR A 108 16.96 -3.84 -18.22
C THR A 108 18.13 -4.83 -18.19
N SER A 109 19.31 -4.47 -18.69
CA SER A 109 20.56 -5.22 -18.56
C SER A 109 21.50 -4.66 -17.49
N THR A 110 21.18 -3.51 -16.91
CA THR A 110 22.02 -2.83 -15.90
C THR A 110 21.51 -3.12 -14.49
N PRO A 111 22.24 -3.89 -13.65
CA PRO A 111 21.77 -4.30 -12.32
C PRO A 111 21.37 -3.14 -11.42
N SER A 112 22.10 -2.02 -11.42
CA SER A 112 21.77 -0.84 -10.60
C SER A 112 20.48 -0.13 -11.01
N LEU A 113 20.00 -0.35 -12.23
CA LEU A 113 18.80 0.27 -12.79
C LEU A 113 17.59 -0.67 -12.84
N TYR A 114 17.82 -1.99 -12.73
CA TYR A 114 16.78 -2.99 -12.86
C TYR A 114 16.78 -3.98 -11.69
N PRO A 115 15.92 -3.77 -10.70
CA PRO A 115 15.87 -4.59 -9.46
C PRO A 115 15.75 -6.08 -9.69
N LYS A 116 15.11 -6.50 -10.78
CA LYS A 116 14.96 -7.91 -11.14
C LYS A 116 16.29 -8.65 -11.32
N LEU A 117 17.35 -7.95 -11.74
CA LEU A 117 18.70 -8.53 -11.89
C LEU A 117 19.45 -8.65 -10.56
N GLN A 118 18.93 -8.06 -9.48
CA GLN A 118 19.56 -8.07 -8.15
C GLN A 118 19.07 -9.23 -7.28
N GLY A 119 18.14 -10.06 -7.78
CA GLY A 119 17.57 -11.20 -7.08
C GLY A 119 16.20 -10.93 -6.47
N GLU A 120 15.50 -11.99 -6.10
CA GLU A 120 14.11 -11.97 -5.67
C GLU A 120 13.87 -11.09 -4.44
N SER A 121 14.73 -11.19 -3.43
CA SER A 121 14.59 -10.41 -2.19
C SER A 121 14.67 -8.90 -2.45
N ILE A 122 15.50 -8.46 -3.37
CA ILE A 122 15.59 -7.04 -3.75
C ILE A 122 14.37 -6.63 -4.55
N LEU A 123 13.91 -7.47 -5.47
CA LEU A 123 12.71 -7.20 -6.25
C LEU A 123 11.48 -7.04 -5.34
N VAL A 124 11.33 -7.95 -4.36
CA VAL A 124 10.27 -7.88 -3.35
C VAL A 124 10.39 -6.59 -2.54
N ALA A 125 11.57 -6.27 -2.01
CA ALA A 125 11.79 -5.07 -1.22
C ALA A 125 11.43 -3.80 -2.01
N ARG A 126 11.84 -3.71 -3.28
CA ARG A 126 11.49 -2.58 -4.16
C ARG A 126 10.01 -2.51 -4.46
N THR A 127 9.35 -3.64 -4.67
CA THR A 127 7.90 -3.67 -4.90
C THR A 127 7.13 -3.18 -3.66
N VAL A 128 7.49 -3.69 -2.47
CA VAL A 128 6.89 -3.25 -1.19
C VAL A 128 7.12 -1.76 -0.94
N GLU A 129 8.34 -1.26 -1.23
CA GLU A 129 8.66 0.17 -1.12
C GLU A 129 7.70 1.03 -1.96
N GLN A 130 7.46 0.69 -3.23
CA GLN A 130 6.54 1.43 -4.10
C GLN A 130 5.10 1.36 -3.57
N CYS A 131 4.64 0.18 -3.18
CA CYS A 131 3.30 0.00 -2.57
C CYS A 131 3.14 0.82 -1.28
N THR A 132 4.21 0.99 -0.51
CA THR A 132 4.20 1.81 0.71
C THR A 132 4.00 3.30 0.38
N TYR A 133 4.60 3.81 -0.72
CA TYR A 133 4.33 5.18 -1.18
C TYR A 133 2.86 5.36 -1.52
N SER A 134 2.25 4.43 -2.25
CA SER A 134 0.84 4.51 -2.59
C SER A 134 -0.08 4.51 -1.36
N MET A 135 0.19 3.64 -0.36
CA MET A 135 -0.54 3.64 0.91
C MET A 135 -0.39 4.96 1.66
N ALA A 136 0.80 5.56 1.67
CA ALA A 136 1.03 6.84 2.33
C ALA A 136 0.19 7.97 1.69
N PHE A 137 0.10 8.01 0.37
CA PHE A 137 -0.73 8.97 -0.36
C PHE A 137 -2.22 8.74 -0.07
N MET A 138 -2.71 7.50 -0.11
CA MET A 138 -4.09 7.17 0.27
C MET A 138 -4.42 7.61 1.70
N MET A 139 -3.53 7.38 2.66
CA MET A 139 -3.73 7.80 4.06
C MET A 139 -3.85 9.32 4.22
N LEU A 140 -3.05 10.08 3.48
CA LEU A 140 -3.08 11.54 3.55
C LEU A 140 -4.34 12.08 2.88
N GLN A 141 -4.73 11.54 1.73
CA GLN A 141 -5.96 11.90 1.04
C GLN A 141 -7.19 11.54 1.89
N ALA A 142 -7.24 10.33 2.46
CA ALA A 142 -8.32 9.94 3.37
C ALA A 142 -8.46 10.95 4.50
N LYS A 143 -7.34 11.33 5.14
CA LYS A 143 -7.35 12.29 6.25
C LYS A 143 -7.83 13.69 5.82
N SER A 144 -7.49 14.15 4.62
CA SER A 144 -7.96 15.44 4.08
C SER A 144 -9.47 15.46 3.86
N LEU A 145 -10.07 14.30 3.60
CA LEU A 145 -11.51 14.09 3.38
C LEU A 145 -12.29 13.74 4.66
N GLY A 146 -11.63 13.80 5.84
CA GLY A 146 -12.25 13.45 7.12
C GLY A 146 -12.38 11.95 7.38
N ILE A 147 -11.78 11.11 6.54
CA ILE A 147 -11.69 9.67 6.73
C ILE A 147 -10.41 9.34 7.51
N ASP A 148 -10.54 8.51 8.52
CA ASP A 148 -9.37 7.99 9.25
C ASP A 148 -9.02 6.58 8.76
N SER A 149 -7.78 6.17 9.03
CA SER A 149 -7.22 4.93 8.50
C SER A 149 -6.29 4.23 9.49
N CYS A 150 -6.03 2.95 9.26
CA CYS A 150 -4.97 2.21 9.93
C CYS A 150 -4.29 1.28 8.93
N VAL A 151 -2.96 1.37 8.83
CA VAL A 151 -2.16 0.39 8.07
C VAL A 151 -2.06 -0.89 8.87
N ILE A 152 -2.31 -2.00 8.21
CA ILE A 152 -2.16 -3.36 8.72
C ILE A 152 -0.92 -3.96 8.08
N GLY A 153 0.11 -4.18 8.89
CA GLY A 153 1.36 -4.82 8.46
C GLY A 153 1.58 -6.20 9.10
N ALA A 154 0.81 -6.54 10.14
CA ALA A 154 0.90 -7.84 10.81
C ALA A 154 -0.14 -8.80 10.20
N PHE A 155 0.22 -9.51 9.16
CA PHE A 155 -0.60 -10.52 8.49
C PHE A 155 0.27 -11.57 7.80
N GLY A 156 -0.32 -12.73 7.46
CA GLY A 156 0.35 -13.76 6.67
C GLY A 156 0.41 -13.38 5.19
N ASN A 157 1.54 -13.63 4.55
CA ASN A 157 1.75 -13.50 3.11
C ASN A 157 2.88 -14.43 2.66
N GLU A 158 3.27 -14.39 1.38
CA GLU A 158 4.36 -15.22 0.84
C GLU A 158 5.71 -15.02 1.55
N LEU A 159 5.91 -13.87 2.17
CA LEU A 159 7.17 -13.52 2.85
C LEU A 159 7.23 -14.01 4.29
N THR A 160 6.13 -14.54 4.81
CA THR A 160 6.00 -14.97 6.21
C THR A 160 5.47 -16.41 6.28
N ASN A 161 5.82 -17.13 7.36
CA ASN A 161 5.26 -18.46 7.62
C ASN A 161 3.99 -18.41 8.48
N PHE A 162 3.35 -17.26 8.56
CA PHE A 162 2.19 -17.04 9.41
C PHE A 162 0.89 -17.11 8.60
N ASN A 163 -0.12 -17.84 9.12
CA ASN A 163 -1.48 -17.94 8.55
C ASN A 163 -1.54 -18.28 7.04
N GLN A 164 -0.66 -19.16 6.55
CA GLN A 164 -0.55 -19.46 5.12
C GLN A 164 -1.83 -20.05 4.51
N GLU A 165 -2.60 -20.86 5.26
CA GLU A 165 -3.88 -21.41 4.79
C GLU A 165 -4.92 -20.30 4.60
N ILE A 166 -5.00 -19.36 5.57
CA ILE A 166 -5.92 -18.22 5.49
C ILE A 166 -5.49 -17.29 4.35
N TYR A 167 -4.18 -17.13 4.16
CA TYR A 167 -3.63 -16.33 3.08
C TYR A 167 -4.02 -16.87 1.69
N LYS A 168 -3.84 -18.17 1.47
CA LYS A 168 -4.27 -18.84 0.22
C LYS A 168 -5.77 -18.66 -0.03
N LYS A 169 -6.60 -18.88 1.00
CA LYS A 169 -8.04 -18.67 0.91
C LYS A 169 -8.41 -17.21 0.59
N ALA A 170 -7.68 -16.24 1.15
CA ALA A 170 -7.90 -14.82 0.84
C ALA A 170 -7.54 -14.52 -0.63
N LYS A 171 -6.44 -15.07 -1.15
CA LYS A 171 -6.07 -14.95 -2.57
C LYS A 171 -7.15 -15.54 -3.49
N GLU A 172 -7.66 -16.71 -3.16
CA GLU A 172 -8.73 -17.37 -3.93
C GLU A 172 -10.02 -16.55 -3.97
N ILE A 173 -10.50 -16.09 -2.81
CA ILE A 173 -11.75 -15.30 -2.72
C ILE A 173 -11.62 -13.96 -3.44
N LEU A 174 -10.45 -13.32 -3.35
CA LEU A 174 -10.18 -12.04 -4.00
C LEU A 174 -9.68 -12.19 -5.44
N ASN A 175 -9.58 -13.40 -5.98
CA ASN A 175 -9.04 -13.71 -7.31
C ASN A 175 -7.66 -13.06 -7.55
N ILE A 176 -6.78 -13.10 -6.55
CA ILE A 176 -5.44 -12.51 -6.66
C ILE A 176 -4.53 -13.46 -7.45
N PRO A 177 -3.93 -12.99 -8.57
CA PRO A 177 -3.01 -13.80 -9.37
C PRO A 177 -1.76 -14.22 -8.58
N ASP A 178 -1.13 -15.32 -8.98
CA ASP A 178 0.05 -15.88 -8.29
C ASP A 178 1.25 -14.93 -8.25
N ASN A 179 1.39 -14.10 -9.27
CA ASN A 179 2.44 -13.10 -9.37
C ASN A 179 2.13 -11.78 -8.62
N ASN A 180 1.04 -11.74 -7.84
CA ASN A 180 0.69 -10.61 -7.00
C ASN A 180 0.70 -11.03 -5.52
N TYR A 181 1.43 -10.27 -4.69
CA TYR A 181 1.50 -10.48 -3.25
C TYR A 181 0.74 -9.39 -2.50
N ILE A 182 0.07 -9.75 -1.41
CA ILE A 182 -0.48 -8.74 -0.50
C ILE A 182 0.70 -8.09 0.24
N THR A 183 0.97 -6.82 -0.06
CA THR A 183 2.06 -6.06 0.55
C THR A 183 1.63 -5.26 1.77
N GLY A 184 0.35 -4.99 1.90
CA GLY A 184 -0.26 -4.30 3.03
C GLY A 184 -1.76 -4.22 2.90
N MET A 185 -2.41 -3.86 3.99
CA MET A 185 -3.84 -3.51 3.99
C MET A 185 -4.02 -2.16 4.67
N LEU A 186 -5.04 -1.42 4.24
CA LEU A 186 -5.41 -0.13 4.82
C LEU A 186 -6.90 -0.15 5.16
N THR A 187 -7.23 -0.06 6.45
CA THR A 187 -8.62 0.13 6.86
C THR A 187 -9.01 1.59 6.71
N LEU A 188 -10.23 1.86 6.27
CA LEU A 188 -10.79 3.19 6.06
C LEU A 188 -12.16 3.30 6.72
N GLY A 189 -12.44 4.43 7.39
CA GLY A 189 -13.73 4.73 7.96
C GLY A 189 -13.77 6.09 8.66
N TYR A 190 -14.97 6.57 8.94
CA TYR A 190 -15.15 7.71 9.84
C TYR A 190 -14.86 7.24 11.27
N PRO A 191 -14.09 7.99 12.06
CA PRO A 191 -13.81 7.61 13.44
C PRO A 191 -15.09 7.58 14.27
N GLU A 192 -15.19 6.62 15.19
CA GLU A 192 -16.34 6.53 16.10
C GLU A 192 -16.36 7.71 17.10
N ASN A 193 -15.19 8.06 17.63
CA ASN A 193 -15.00 9.19 18.56
C ASN A 193 -13.63 9.82 18.37
N ASP A 194 -13.53 11.14 18.56
CA ASP A 194 -12.25 11.87 18.50
C ASP A 194 -11.26 11.49 19.63
N SER A 195 -11.76 10.87 20.69
CA SER A 195 -11.00 10.53 21.90
C SER A 195 -10.05 9.34 21.77
N ILE A 196 -10.12 8.55 20.69
CA ILE A 196 -9.32 7.33 20.52
C ILE A 196 -8.04 7.59 19.71
N ARG A 197 -7.62 8.81 19.57
CA ARG A 197 -6.34 9.14 18.95
C ARG A 197 -5.24 8.94 19.98
N HIS A 198 -4.52 7.82 19.88
CA HIS A 198 -3.33 7.60 20.69
C HIS A 198 -2.36 8.77 20.54
N HIS A 199 -1.83 9.26 21.65
CA HIS A 199 -0.79 10.29 21.64
C HIS A 199 0.41 9.80 20.82
N LYS A 200 0.80 10.60 19.82
CA LYS A 200 1.91 10.24 18.93
C LYS A 200 3.20 10.84 19.48
N ILE A 201 4.00 9.99 20.10
CA ILE A 201 5.37 10.38 20.44
C ILE A 201 6.20 10.31 19.15
N ARG A 202 7.01 11.31 18.92
CA ARG A 202 8.00 11.37 17.85
C ARG A 202 9.37 11.66 18.46
N LYS A 203 10.41 11.10 17.85
CA LYS A 203 11.79 11.50 18.16
C LYS A 203 11.94 13.00 17.94
N ASN A 204 12.88 13.63 18.65
CA ASN A 204 13.21 15.03 18.38
C ASN A 204 13.72 15.19 16.94
N PHE A 205 13.53 16.35 16.38
CA PHE A 205 13.98 16.63 15.02
C PHE A 205 15.48 16.38 14.86
N SER A 206 16.29 16.81 15.83
CA SER A 206 17.74 16.59 15.87
C SER A 206 18.18 15.13 15.91
N ASP A 207 17.29 14.22 16.40
CA ASP A 207 17.63 12.79 16.52
C ASP A 207 17.46 12.05 15.20
N VAL A 208 16.82 12.66 14.22
CA VAL A 208 16.48 12.05 12.93
C VAL A 208 16.90 12.87 11.72
N VAL A 209 17.43 14.07 11.94
CA VAL A 209 17.87 14.96 10.87
C VAL A 209 19.27 15.46 11.18
N SER A 210 20.19 15.14 10.29
CA SER A 210 21.54 15.71 10.26
C SER A 210 21.71 16.53 8.97
N LYS A 211 22.53 17.58 9.01
CA LYS A 211 22.93 18.34 7.82
C LYS A 211 24.35 17.93 7.44
N GLU A 212 24.54 17.52 6.19
CA GLU A 212 25.79 17.12 5.58
C GLU A 212 26.42 15.83 6.15
N LYS A 213 26.48 15.65 7.48
CA LYS A 213 27.10 14.51 8.15
C LYS A 213 26.14 13.94 9.20
N TYR A 214 26.25 12.62 9.47
CA TYR A 214 25.56 11.96 10.54
C TYR A 214 26.11 12.41 11.89
#